data_d77677ef260135bb4dc2dfacf0022c83
#
_entry.id   d77677ef260135bb4dc2dfacf0022c83
#
_cell.length_a   1.000
_cell.length_b   1.000
_cell.length_c   1.000
_cell.angle_alpha   90.00
_cell.angle_beta   90.00
_cell.angle_gamma   90.00
#
_symmetry.space_group_name_H-M   'P 1'
#
loop_
_entity.id
_entity.type
_entity.pdbx_description
1 polymer ?
#
loop_
_entity_poly.entity_id
_entity_poly.type
_entity_poly.pdbx_seq_one_letter_code
_entity_poly.pdbx_strand_id
1 'polypeptide(L)'
;MATYLVTGGAGFIGSHVVEELVSRGEQVRVVDSLVTGRRDNLAHVPGVDLMVGDLADSAVADRATRGVDYVVHLAAIPSVPRSVAEPIATNHANVTGTLSLFVAAQRHAVKRVVFASSSSIYGNTATLPKQEDMPPAPLSPYALQKLIGEQYGKLFYALHGLETVAVRYFNVFGPRQDPSSPYSGVISRFARCLAEHRQPTIYGDGEQTRDFTYVRNVVDGTLRACTAQRAVGRVINVSCGSRISLNALYRMMREQTRGDLEPRFTDPRIGDVRDSQADITRARELLGYEPIVSLEEGLRLTMAWFETQAV
;
A
#
# COMPACT_ATOMS: atom_id res chain seq x y z
N MET A 1 -4.09 -19.37 -17.13
CA MET A 1 -3.41 -18.06 -17.29
C MET A 1 -4.49 -16.99 -17.35
N ALA A 2 -4.47 -16.07 -16.42
CA ALA A 2 -5.39 -14.93 -16.39
C ALA A 2 -4.64 -13.65 -16.76
N THR A 3 -5.38 -12.62 -17.20
CA THR A 3 -4.82 -11.29 -17.48
C THR A 3 -5.09 -10.36 -16.31
N TYR A 4 -4.04 -9.85 -15.69
CA TYR A 4 -4.12 -8.90 -14.59
C TYR A 4 -3.78 -7.48 -15.06
N LEU A 5 -4.57 -6.50 -14.64
CA LEU A 5 -4.18 -5.10 -14.68
C LEU A 5 -3.69 -4.68 -13.30
N VAL A 6 -2.45 -4.20 -13.22
CA VAL A 6 -1.91 -3.58 -12.01
C VAL A 6 -1.80 -2.08 -12.25
N THR A 7 -2.68 -1.30 -11.61
CA THR A 7 -2.60 0.17 -11.69
C THR A 7 -1.63 0.67 -10.62
N GLY A 8 -0.81 1.67 -10.94
CA GLY A 8 0.29 2.07 -10.08
C GLY A 8 1.39 1.01 -9.99
N GLY A 9 1.51 0.16 -11.05
CA GLY A 9 2.43 -0.96 -11.06
C GLY A 9 3.91 -0.59 -11.12
N ALA A 10 4.26 0.64 -11.51
CA ALA A 10 5.62 1.17 -11.42
C ALA A 10 5.95 1.78 -10.04
N GLY A 11 5.00 1.80 -9.12
CA GLY A 11 5.18 2.22 -7.74
C GLY A 11 5.82 1.15 -6.84
N PHE A 12 6.00 1.48 -5.55
CA PHE A 12 6.58 0.59 -4.55
C PHE A 12 5.85 -0.76 -4.46
N ILE A 13 4.61 -0.78 -3.97
CA ILE A 13 3.84 -2.02 -3.78
C ILE A 13 3.52 -2.66 -5.14
N GLY A 14 3.15 -1.83 -6.13
CA GLY A 14 2.74 -2.29 -7.45
C GLY A 14 3.80 -3.10 -8.16
N SER A 15 5.06 -2.69 -8.09
CA SER A 15 6.17 -3.41 -8.74
C SER A 15 6.41 -4.81 -8.15
N HIS A 16 6.18 -4.99 -6.85
CA HIS A 16 6.23 -6.31 -6.21
C HIS A 16 5.03 -7.19 -6.60
N VAL A 17 3.84 -6.60 -6.76
CA VAL A 17 2.66 -7.33 -7.28
C VAL A 17 2.89 -7.79 -8.71
N VAL A 18 3.43 -6.92 -9.57
CA VAL A 18 3.78 -7.25 -10.96
C VAL A 18 4.78 -8.39 -11.02
N GLU A 19 5.86 -8.29 -10.27
CA GLU A 19 6.91 -9.32 -10.18
C GLU A 19 6.36 -10.68 -9.77
N GLU A 20 5.53 -10.72 -8.72
CA GLU A 20 4.92 -11.95 -8.24
C GLU A 20 3.94 -12.56 -9.25
N LEU A 21 3.11 -11.74 -9.93
CA LEU A 21 2.19 -12.23 -10.96
C LEU A 21 2.93 -12.82 -12.16
N VAL A 22 3.97 -12.15 -12.63
CA VAL A 22 4.81 -12.65 -13.73
C VAL A 22 5.51 -13.95 -13.33
N SER A 23 6.03 -14.05 -12.10
CA SER A 23 6.66 -15.28 -11.59
C SER A 23 5.71 -16.46 -11.52
N ARG A 24 4.39 -16.21 -11.34
CA ARG A 24 3.32 -17.22 -11.38
C ARG A 24 2.88 -17.58 -12.80
N GLY A 25 3.46 -16.96 -13.83
CA GLY A 25 3.12 -17.22 -15.23
C GLY A 25 1.82 -16.52 -15.69
N GLU A 26 1.35 -15.50 -14.97
CA GLU A 26 0.17 -14.72 -15.36
C GLU A 26 0.54 -13.61 -16.38
N GLN A 27 -0.43 -13.19 -17.18
CA GLN A 27 -0.27 -12.02 -18.05
C GLN A 27 -0.48 -10.74 -17.26
N VAL A 28 0.43 -9.78 -17.38
CA VAL A 28 0.38 -8.55 -16.60
C VAL A 28 0.45 -7.32 -17.49
N ARG A 29 -0.60 -6.50 -17.42
CA ARG A 29 -0.60 -5.13 -17.92
C ARG A 29 -0.45 -4.18 -16.75
N VAL A 30 0.36 -3.14 -16.94
CA VAL A 30 0.55 -2.06 -15.97
C VAL A 30 0.02 -0.76 -16.55
N VAL A 31 -0.69 0.03 -15.77
CA VAL A 31 -0.93 1.45 -16.04
C VAL A 31 -0.39 2.29 -14.88
N ASP A 32 0.42 3.29 -15.20
CA ASP A 32 1.04 4.18 -14.21
C ASP A 32 1.24 5.57 -14.83
N SER A 33 0.95 6.62 -14.08
CA SER A 33 1.19 8.01 -14.52
C SER A 33 2.64 8.45 -14.37
N LEU A 34 3.45 7.65 -13.68
CA LEU A 34 4.84 7.93 -13.30
C LEU A 34 5.04 9.21 -12.47
N VAL A 35 3.98 9.72 -11.83
CA VAL A 35 4.07 10.87 -10.89
C VAL A 35 4.84 10.48 -9.62
N THR A 36 4.68 9.25 -9.16
CA THR A 36 5.42 8.66 -8.03
C THR A 36 6.06 7.33 -8.38
N GLY A 37 5.59 6.65 -9.41
CA GLY A 37 6.14 5.42 -9.95
C GLY A 37 7.42 5.67 -10.76
N ARG A 38 8.28 4.65 -10.86
CA ARG A 38 9.55 4.67 -11.59
C ARG A 38 9.63 3.49 -12.54
N ARG A 39 9.98 3.72 -13.82
CA ARG A 39 10.18 2.63 -14.81
C ARG A 39 11.19 1.60 -14.33
N ASP A 40 12.23 2.05 -13.63
CA ASP A 40 13.30 1.19 -13.12
C ASP A 40 12.80 0.13 -12.14
N ASN A 41 11.68 0.38 -11.44
CA ASN A 41 11.06 -0.62 -10.57
C ASN A 41 10.56 -1.86 -11.32
N LEU A 42 10.39 -1.77 -12.65
CA LEU A 42 9.94 -2.86 -13.52
C LEU A 42 11.03 -3.37 -14.46
N ALA A 43 12.21 -2.74 -14.51
CA ALA A 43 13.26 -3.05 -15.48
C ALA A 43 13.75 -4.51 -15.43
N HIS A 44 13.65 -5.15 -14.28
CA HIS A 44 14.07 -6.54 -14.07
C HIS A 44 12.95 -7.57 -14.35
N VAL A 45 11.71 -7.11 -14.64
CA VAL A 45 10.56 -8.00 -14.88
C VAL A 45 10.30 -8.09 -16.38
N PRO A 46 10.53 -9.25 -17.02
CA PRO A 46 10.35 -9.40 -18.46
C PRO A 46 8.86 -9.44 -18.86
N GLY A 47 8.56 -8.98 -20.08
CA GLY A 47 7.24 -9.17 -20.70
C GLY A 47 6.10 -8.32 -20.11
N VAL A 48 6.40 -7.28 -19.35
CA VAL A 48 5.38 -6.37 -18.78
C VAL A 48 4.95 -5.33 -19.82
N ASP A 49 3.65 -5.26 -20.09
CA ASP A 49 3.03 -4.21 -20.93
C ASP A 49 2.78 -2.96 -20.05
N LEU A 50 3.69 -1.97 -20.10
CA LEU A 50 3.58 -0.71 -19.36
C LEU A 50 2.92 0.38 -20.22
N MET A 51 1.67 0.68 -19.89
CA MET A 51 0.94 1.85 -20.38
C MET A 51 1.18 3.05 -19.48
N VAL A 52 1.78 4.11 -20.00
CA VAL A 52 1.91 5.39 -19.28
C VAL A 52 0.65 6.21 -19.48
N GLY A 53 -0.02 6.59 -18.38
CA GLY A 53 -1.25 7.38 -18.43
C GLY A 53 -1.87 7.62 -17.07
N ASP A 54 -2.71 8.64 -16.99
CA ASP A 54 -3.48 8.99 -15.81
C ASP A 54 -4.87 8.33 -15.88
N LEU A 55 -5.24 7.57 -14.85
CA LEU A 55 -6.56 6.93 -14.76
C LEU A 55 -7.71 7.92 -14.60
N ALA A 56 -7.45 9.16 -14.23
CA ALA A 56 -8.46 10.21 -14.23
C ALA A 56 -8.92 10.57 -15.65
N ASP A 57 -8.11 10.28 -16.68
CA ASP A 57 -8.55 10.22 -18.08
C ASP A 57 -9.31 8.91 -18.32
N SER A 58 -10.62 9.01 -18.52
CA SER A 58 -11.50 7.86 -18.76
C SER A 58 -11.10 7.03 -19.99
N ALA A 59 -10.48 7.63 -21.01
CA ALA A 59 -9.98 6.91 -22.17
C ALA A 59 -8.76 6.03 -21.83
N VAL A 60 -7.93 6.46 -20.90
CA VAL A 60 -6.82 5.63 -20.36
C VAL A 60 -7.38 4.45 -19.57
N ALA A 61 -8.34 4.70 -18.68
CA ALA A 61 -8.98 3.64 -17.90
C ALA A 61 -9.68 2.61 -18.81
N ASP A 62 -10.38 3.06 -19.84
CA ASP A 62 -11.06 2.18 -20.83
C ASP A 62 -10.05 1.29 -21.57
N ARG A 63 -8.95 1.85 -22.10
CA ARG A 63 -7.94 1.06 -22.80
C ARG A 63 -7.23 0.08 -21.85
N ALA A 64 -6.94 0.51 -20.61
CA ALA A 64 -6.22 -0.30 -19.64
C ALA A 64 -6.99 -1.56 -19.22
N THR A 65 -8.33 -1.47 -19.08
CA THR A 65 -9.19 -2.56 -18.59
C THR A 65 -9.65 -3.53 -19.68
N ARG A 66 -9.46 -3.20 -20.95
CA ARG A 66 -9.94 -4.05 -22.07
C ARG A 66 -9.28 -5.42 -22.10
N GLY A 67 -10.08 -6.49 -22.01
CA GLY A 67 -9.61 -7.87 -22.03
C GLY A 67 -8.88 -8.31 -20.75
N VAL A 68 -9.13 -7.65 -19.63
CA VAL A 68 -8.53 -7.94 -18.33
C VAL A 68 -9.49 -8.78 -17.49
N ASP A 69 -8.98 -9.81 -16.83
CA ASP A 69 -9.75 -10.65 -15.90
C ASP A 69 -9.83 -10.03 -14.50
N TYR A 70 -8.70 -9.57 -13.98
CA TYR A 70 -8.56 -9.04 -12.61
C TYR A 70 -7.84 -7.70 -12.59
N VAL A 71 -8.27 -6.82 -11.72
CA VAL A 71 -7.59 -5.54 -11.48
C VAL A 71 -7.08 -5.48 -10.05
N VAL A 72 -5.78 -5.18 -9.89
CA VAL A 72 -5.17 -4.76 -8.62
C VAL A 72 -4.99 -3.24 -8.68
N HIS A 73 -5.85 -2.51 -7.98
CA HIS A 73 -5.88 -1.05 -8.04
C HIS A 73 -5.06 -0.42 -6.91
N LEU A 74 -3.81 -0.08 -7.24
CA LEU A 74 -2.83 0.54 -6.32
C LEU A 74 -2.53 2.00 -6.68
N ALA A 75 -2.91 2.45 -7.89
CA ALA A 75 -2.67 3.82 -8.33
C ALA A 75 -3.30 4.83 -7.37
N ALA A 76 -2.46 5.68 -6.79
CA ALA A 76 -2.84 6.76 -5.89
C ALA A 76 -1.66 7.69 -5.66
N ILE A 77 -1.92 8.89 -5.14
CA ILE A 77 -0.93 9.72 -4.47
C ILE A 77 -1.02 9.41 -2.96
N PRO A 78 -0.17 8.50 -2.42
CA PRO A 78 -0.35 7.92 -1.08
C PRO A 78 0.31 8.76 0.02
N SER A 79 -0.03 10.06 0.10
CA SER A 79 0.60 10.99 1.03
C SER A 79 -0.43 11.83 1.78
N VAL A 80 -0.52 11.63 3.10
CA VAL A 80 -1.38 12.44 3.98
C VAL A 80 -0.98 13.93 3.89
N PRO A 81 0.28 14.34 4.11
CA PRO A 81 0.63 15.76 4.03
C PRO A 81 0.42 16.37 2.64
N ARG A 82 0.73 15.64 1.56
CA ARG A 82 0.46 16.14 0.21
C ARG A 82 -1.04 16.32 -0.03
N SER A 83 -1.88 15.44 0.51
CA SER A 83 -3.33 15.59 0.38
C SER A 83 -3.89 16.82 1.10
N VAL A 84 -3.22 17.27 2.16
CA VAL A 84 -3.55 18.52 2.86
C VAL A 84 -3.09 19.72 2.06
N ALA A 85 -1.87 19.68 1.50
CA ALA A 85 -1.29 20.79 0.73
C ALA A 85 -1.95 20.93 -0.66
N GLU A 86 -2.27 19.82 -1.32
CA GLU A 86 -2.77 19.75 -2.70
C GLU A 86 -4.07 18.89 -2.78
N PRO A 87 -5.16 19.25 -2.07
CA PRO A 87 -6.33 18.39 -1.95
C PRO A 87 -7.03 18.14 -3.29
N ILE A 88 -7.07 19.12 -4.20
CA ILE A 88 -7.70 18.98 -5.51
C ILE A 88 -6.91 17.99 -6.38
N ALA A 89 -5.58 18.13 -6.45
CA ALA A 89 -4.75 17.24 -7.26
C ALA A 89 -4.80 15.79 -6.75
N THR A 90 -4.73 15.60 -5.42
CA THR A 90 -4.83 14.26 -4.84
C THR A 90 -6.24 13.67 -4.97
N ASN A 91 -7.30 14.49 -4.89
CA ASN A 91 -8.67 14.04 -5.14
C ASN A 91 -8.85 13.59 -6.60
N HIS A 92 -8.30 14.34 -7.55
CA HIS A 92 -8.32 13.98 -8.97
C HIS A 92 -7.68 12.60 -9.19
N ALA A 93 -6.47 12.38 -8.69
CA ALA A 93 -5.79 11.09 -8.81
C ALA A 93 -6.51 9.95 -8.06
N ASN A 94 -6.87 10.18 -6.79
CA ASN A 94 -7.30 9.12 -5.89
C ASN A 94 -8.81 8.82 -5.97
N VAL A 95 -9.65 9.80 -6.31
CA VAL A 95 -11.12 9.63 -6.38
C VAL A 95 -11.57 9.55 -7.83
N THR A 96 -11.27 10.55 -8.66
CA THR A 96 -11.69 10.56 -10.07
C THR A 96 -11.07 9.39 -10.82
N GLY A 97 -9.76 9.14 -10.64
CA GLY A 97 -9.07 7.99 -11.25
C GLY A 97 -9.65 6.64 -10.81
N THR A 98 -9.99 6.49 -9.53
CA THR A 98 -10.65 5.28 -9.01
C THR A 98 -12.03 5.08 -9.61
N LEU A 99 -12.84 6.14 -9.68
CA LEU A 99 -14.18 6.06 -10.28
C LEU A 99 -14.11 5.72 -11.77
N SER A 100 -13.23 6.37 -12.53
CA SER A 100 -13.01 6.08 -13.95
C SER A 100 -12.63 4.62 -14.18
N LEU A 101 -11.77 4.06 -13.31
CA LEU A 101 -11.39 2.65 -13.35
C LEU A 101 -12.58 1.72 -13.07
N PHE A 102 -13.40 1.99 -12.04
CA PHE A 102 -14.58 1.15 -11.74
C PHE A 102 -15.59 1.16 -12.90
N VAL A 103 -15.84 2.32 -13.51
CA VAL A 103 -16.71 2.46 -14.69
C VAL A 103 -16.17 1.63 -15.85
N ALA A 104 -14.87 1.72 -16.14
CA ALA A 104 -14.25 0.97 -17.22
C ALA A 104 -14.22 -0.54 -16.92
N ALA A 105 -13.92 -0.94 -15.69
CA ALA A 105 -13.91 -2.34 -15.25
C ALA A 105 -15.32 -2.98 -15.39
N GLN A 106 -16.37 -2.25 -15.01
CA GLN A 106 -17.75 -2.69 -15.21
C GLN A 106 -18.10 -2.85 -16.70
N ARG A 107 -17.73 -1.85 -17.52
CA ARG A 107 -17.98 -1.87 -18.98
C ARG A 107 -17.32 -3.06 -19.68
N HIS A 108 -16.10 -3.40 -19.27
CA HIS A 108 -15.33 -4.50 -19.87
C HIS A 108 -15.50 -5.85 -19.16
N ALA A 109 -16.50 -5.97 -18.28
CA ALA A 109 -16.83 -7.20 -17.57
C ALA A 109 -15.63 -7.81 -16.82
N VAL A 110 -14.79 -6.96 -16.22
CA VAL A 110 -13.72 -7.41 -15.32
C VAL A 110 -14.33 -8.26 -14.20
N LYS A 111 -13.72 -9.42 -13.93
CA LYS A 111 -14.25 -10.37 -12.93
C LYS A 111 -14.20 -9.77 -11.53
N ARG A 112 -13.06 -9.16 -11.17
CA ARG A 112 -12.89 -8.58 -9.84
C ARG A 112 -11.88 -7.43 -9.82
N VAL A 113 -12.18 -6.42 -8.99
CA VAL A 113 -11.26 -5.33 -8.65
C VAL A 113 -10.86 -5.44 -7.18
N VAL A 114 -9.57 -5.60 -6.89
CA VAL A 114 -9.01 -5.46 -5.55
C VAL A 114 -8.49 -4.03 -5.38
N PHE A 115 -9.12 -3.28 -4.48
CA PHE A 115 -8.81 -1.87 -4.22
C PHE A 115 -7.89 -1.72 -3.00
N ALA A 116 -6.75 -1.08 -3.19
CA ALA A 116 -5.83 -0.72 -2.12
C ALA A 116 -6.39 0.44 -1.28
N SER A 117 -6.97 0.11 -0.16
CA SER A 117 -7.40 1.04 0.88
C SER A 117 -6.28 1.28 1.91
N SER A 118 -6.59 1.87 3.06
CA SER A 118 -5.60 2.31 4.04
C SER A 118 -6.13 2.26 5.46
N SER A 119 -5.27 1.92 6.41
CA SER A 119 -5.54 2.03 7.86
C SER A 119 -5.78 3.47 8.31
N SER A 120 -5.39 4.48 7.53
CA SER A 120 -5.66 5.90 7.84
C SER A 120 -7.15 6.23 7.97
N ILE A 121 -8.03 5.39 7.41
CA ILE A 121 -9.50 5.52 7.52
C ILE A 121 -9.97 5.42 8.97
N TYR A 122 -9.27 4.66 9.82
CA TYR A 122 -9.63 4.51 11.24
C TYR A 122 -9.39 5.79 12.06
N GLY A 123 -8.57 6.71 11.55
CA GLY A 123 -8.20 7.92 12.28
C GLY A 123 -7.48 7.64 13.60
N ASN A 124 -7.74 8.48 14.59
CA ASN A 124 -7.10 8.41 15.91
C ASN A 124 -8.01 7.77 16.98
N THR A 125 -8.76 6.72 16.63
CA THR A 125 -9.57 6.00 17.64
C THR A 125 -8.66 5.26 18.61
N ALA A 126 -8.97 5.30 19.92
CA ALA A 126 -8.16 4.66 20.97
C ALA A 126 -8.26 3.13 20.96
N THR A 127 -9.35 2.58 20.43
CA THR A 127 -9.60 1.12 20.43
C THR A 127 -8.59 0.37 19.54
N LEU A 128 -8.00 -0.66 20.11
CA LEU A 128 -7.08 -1.60 19.43
C LEU A 128 -7.45 -3.05 19.80
N PRO A 129 -7.20 -4.01 18.88
CA PRO A 129 -6.80 -3.82 17.50
C PRO A 129 -7.90 -3.19 16.64
N LYS A 130 -7.52 -2.58 15.49
CA LYS A 130 -8.48 -1.99 14.54
C LYS A 130 -9.22 -3.07 13.79
N GLN A 131 -10.55 -3.05 13.87
CA GLN A 131 -11.46 -3.97 13.20
C GLN A 131 -12.20 -3.27 12.06
N GLU A 132 -12.50 -4.00 11.00
CA GLU A 132 -13.08 -3.43 9.76
C GLU A 132 -14.48 -2.85 9.95
N ASP A 133 -15.22 -3.30 10.98
CA ASP A 133 -16.56 -2.83 11.31
C ASP A 133 -16.58 -1.56 12.16
N MET A 134 -15.41 -1.09 12.60
CA MET A 134 -15.31 0.19 13.31
C MET A 134 -15.77 1.33 12.40
N PRO A 135 -16.52 2.31 12.95
CA PRO A 135 -16.90 3.51 12.21
C PRO A 135 -15.65 4.21 11.65
N PRO A 136 -15.63 4.56 10.35
CA PRO A 136 -14.55 5.34 9.78
C PRO A 136 -14.46 6.73 10.44
N ALA A 137 -13.25 7.19 10.73
CA ALA A 137 -12.97 8.50 11.30
C ALA A 137 -11.78 9.17 10.58
N PRO A 138 -11.85 9.43 9.24
CA PRO A 138 -10.74 9.96 8.47
C PRO A 138 -10.34 11.36 8.98
N LEU A 139 -9.03 11.56 9.20
CA LEU A 139 -8.45 12.83 9.70
C LEU A 139 -7.68 13.59 8.61
N SER A 140 -7.73 13.14 7.36
CA SER A 140 -7.05 13.79 6.24
C SER A 140 -7.82 13.60 4.94
N PRO A 141 -7.61 14.47 3.94
CA PRO A 141 -8.17 14.26 2.59
C PRO A 141 -7.80 12.90 2.02
N TYR A 142 -6.55 12.43 2.17
CA TYR A 142 -6.12 11.11 1.74
C TYR A 142 -6.97 9.97 2.37
N ALA A 143 -7.19 10.01 3.68
CA ALA A 143 -7.98 9.00 4.38
C ALA A 143 -9.44 9.00 3.88
N LEU A 144 -10.02 10.19 3.67
CA LEU A 144 -11.36 10.34 3.10
C LEU A 144 -11.42 9.81 1.65
N GLN A 145 -10.43 10.12 0.82
CA GLN A 145 -10.33 9.64 -0.56
C GLN A 145 -10.29 8.10 -0.62
N LYS A 146 -9.56 7.45 0.29
CA LYS A 146 -9.54 6.00 0.40
C LYS A 146 -10.89 5.43 0.85
N LEU A 147 -11.56 6.08 1.79
CA LEU A 147 -12.91 5.70 2.20
C LEU A 147 -13.90 5.82 1.04
N ILE A 148 -13.84 6.89 0.26
CA ILE A 148 -14.69 7.07 -0.94
C ILE A 148 -14.49 5.91 -1.92
N GLY A 149 -13.25 5.49 -2.16
CA GLY A 149 -12.96 4.33 -3.01
C GLY A 149 -13.59 3.03 -2.49
N GLU A 150 -13.57 2.78 -1.16
CA GLU A 150 -14.29 1.63 -0.57
C GLU A 150 -15.80 1.71 -0.80
N GLN A 151 -16.39 2.91 -0.66
CA GLN A 151 -17.83 3.08 -0.86
C GLN A 151 -18.21 2.89 -2.34
N TYR A 152 -17.42 3.43 -3.28
CA TYR A 152 -17.63 3.14 -4.70
C TYR A 152 -17.53 1.63 -4.99
N GLY A 153 -16.54 0.93 -4.46
CA GLY A 153 -16.43 -0.51 -4.64
C GLY A 153 -17.69 -1.26 -4.19
N LYS A 154 -18.21 -0.94 -3.00
CA LYS A 154 -19.47 -1.52 -2.48
C LYS A 154 -20.67 -1.21 -3.39
N LEU A 155 -20.78 0.03 -3.87
CA LEU A 155 -21.87 0.45 -4.75
C LEU A 155 -21.81 -0.25 -6.13
N PHE A 156 -20.62 -0.34 -6.73
CA PHE A 156 -20.45 -1.04 -8.02
C PHE A 156 -20.76 -2.53 -7.92
N TYR A 157 -20.43 -3.16 -6.79
CA TYR A 157 -20.85 -4.53 -6.54
C TYR A 157 -22.37 -4.65 -6.40
N ALA A 158 -22.99 -3.81 -5.57
CA ALA A 158 -24.44 -3.87 -5.31
C ALA A 158 -25.30 -3.53 -6.54
N LEU A 159 -24.88 -2.55 -7.34
CA LEU A 159 -25.67 -2.02 -8.45
C LEU A 159 -25.37 -2.70 -9.79
N HIS A 160 -24.14 -3.16 -9.99
CA HIS A 160 -23.67 -3.64 -11.29
C HIS A 160 -23.09 -5.07 -11.24
N GLY A 161 -23.00 -5.69 -10.06
CA GLY A 161 -22.44 -7.03 -9.92
C GLY A 161 -20.92 -7.11 -10.13
N LEU A 162 -20.21 -5.97 -10.26
CA LEU A 162 -18.76 -5.97 -10.34
C LEU A 162 -18.17 -6.42 -9.00
N GLU A 163 -17.54 -7.59 -8.98
CA GLU A 163 -16.93 -8.06 -7.75
C GLU A 163 -15.80 -7.11 -7.28
N THR A 164 -15.87 -6.66 -6.04
CA THR A 164 -14.86 -5.77 -5.44
C THR A 164 -14.43 -6.29 -4.09
N VAL A 165 -13.14 -6.12 -3.77
CA VAL A 165 -12.58 -6.35 -2.44
C VAL A 165 -11.72 -5.14 -2.09
N ALA A 166 -11.94 -4.53 -0.93
CA ALA A 166 -11.07 -3.47 -0.45
C ALA A 166 -10.11 -4.02 0.60
N VAL A 167 -8.81 -3.78 0.44
CA VAL A 167 -7.77 -4.21 1.40
C VAL A 167 -7.16 -3.00 2.08
N ARG A 168 -7.29 -2.91 3.41
CA ARG A 168 -6.70 -1.84 4.22
C ARG A 168 -5.29 -2.23 4.62
N TYR A 169 -4.29 -1.58 4.02
CA TYR A 169 -2.88 -1.80 4.36
C TYR A 169 -2.48 -1.00 5.59
N PHE A 170 -1.56 -1.59 6.40
CA PHE A 170 -0.96 -0.97 7.57
C PHE A 170 0.54 -0.86 7.38
N ASN A 171 1.07 0.37 7.44
CA ASN A 171 2.50 0.72 7.48
C ASN A 171 3.42 -0.20 6.64
N VAL A 172 3.12 -0.30 5.35
CA VAL A 172 3.87 -1.17 4.43
C VAL A 172 5.30 -0.67 4.29
N PHE A 173 6.26 -1.60 4.31
CA PHE A 173 7.68 -1.32 4.12
C PHE A 173 8.37 -2.39 3.27
N GLY A 174 9.51 -2.05 2.68
CA GLY A 174 10.30 -2.99 1.88
C GLY A 174 11.18 -2.32 0.83
N PRO A 175 11.89 -3.11 0.03
CA PRO A 175 12.64 -2.65 -1.14
C PRO A 175 11.80 -1.81 -2.09
N ARG A 176 12.44 -0.88 -2.83
CA ARG A 176 11.79 0.04 -3.77
C ARG A 176 10.86 1.09 -3.15
N GLN A 177 10.76 1.15 -1.80
CA GLN A 177 10.09 2.26 -1.15
C GLN A 177 10.99 3.50 -1.20
N ASP A 178 10.54 4.58 -1.84
CA ASP A 178 11.33 5.80 -2.01
C ASP A 178 11.57 6.51 -0.67
N PRO A 179 12.81 6.61 -0.18
CA PRO A 179 13.14 7.28 1.08
C PRO A 179 13.25 8.80 0.92
N SER A 180 13.34 9.32 -0.32
CA SER A 180 13.56 10.74 -0.60
C SER A 180 12.31 11.59 -0.37
N SER A 181 11.13 10.96 -0.43
CA SER A 181 9.89 11.65 -0.13
C SER A 181 9.88 12.09 1.35
N PRO A 182 9.59 13.36 1.66
CA PRO A 182 9.41 13.81 3.05
C PRO A 182 8.28 13.08 3.78
N TYR A 183 7.48 12.31 3.03
CA TYR A 183 6.33 11.54 3.49
C TYR A 183 6.59 10.04 3.54
N SER A 184 7.84 9.61 3.29
CA SER A 184 8.24 8.19 3.36
C SER A 184 8.02 7.60 4.74
N GLY A 185 7.73 6.31 4.79
CA GLY A 185 7.59 5.56 6.02
C GLY A 185 8.85 5.65 6.91
N VAL A 186 8.66 5.48 8.20
CA VAL A 186 9.76 5.59 9.17
C VAL A 186 10.88 4.59 8.90
N ILE A 187 10.56 3.36 8.48
CA ILE A 187 11.55 2.30 8.19
C ILE A 187 12.46 2.71 7.02
N SER A 188 11.91 3.18 5.91
CA SER A 188 12.73 3.59 4.76
C SER A 188 13.64 4.78 5.09
N ARG A 189 13.20 5.71 5.94
CA ARG A 189 14.03 6.82 6.43
C ARG A 189 15.14 6.35 7.35
N PHE A 190 14.83 5.45 8.29
CA PHE A 190 15.84 4.87 9.18
C PHE A 190 16.86 4.06 8.38
N ALA A 191 16.39 3.20 7.47
CA ALA A 191 17.25 2.41 6.60
C ALA A 191 18.23 3.27 5.80
N ARG A 192 17.73 4.35 5.19
CA ARG A 192 18.57 5.30 4.46
C ARG A 192 19.58 6.00 5.37
N CYS A 193 19.13 6.49 6.55
CA CYS A 193 20.04 7.14 7.50
C CYS A 193 21.16 6.19 7.95
N LEU A 194 20.83 4.95 8.26
CA LEU A 194 21.80 3.94 8.68
C LEU A 194 22.77 3.59 7.54
N ALA A 195 22.29 3.39 6.32
CA ALA A 195 23.14 3.11 5.16
C ALA A 195 24.10 4.28 4.81
N GLU A 196 23.65 5.52 5.04
CA GLU A 196 24.45 6.73 4.78
C GLU A 196 25.24 7.21 6.04
N HIS A 197 25.28 6.44 7.11
CA HIS A 197 25.90 6.80 8.39
C HIS A 197 25.44 8.17 8.93
N ARG A 198 24.15 8.48 8.78
CA ARG A 198 23.54 9.73 9.25
C ARG A 198 22.62 9.47 10.45
N GLN A 199 22.61 10.40 11.39
CA GLN A 199 21.72 10.34 12.55
C GLN A 199 20.25 10.44 12.15
N PRO A 200 19.41 9.41 12.47
CA PRO A 200 17.97 9.48 12.19
C PRO A 200 17.23 10.35 13.21
N THR A 201 16.06 10.84 12.82
CA THR A 201 15.19 11.64 13.69
C THR A 201 13.93 10.86 14.06
N ILE A 202 13.64 10.78 15.34
CA ILE A 202 12.38 10.28 15.90
C ILE A 202 11.57 11.49 16.38
N TYR A 203 10.31 11.58 15.93
CA TYR A 203 9.37 12.60 16.36
C TYR A 203 8.60 12.11 17.58
N GLY A 204 8.56 12.94 18.65
CA GLY A 204 8.01 12.53 19.96
C GLY A 204 9.01 11.70 20.77
N ASP A 205 8.49 10.91 21.71
CA ASP A 205 9.23 10.08 22.65
C ASP A 205 9.69 8.71 22.08
N GLY A 206 9.25 8.37 20.86
CA GLY A 206 9.55 7.09 20.23
C GLY A 206 8.74 5.90 20.76
N GLU A 207 7.82 6.11 21.71
CA GLU A 207 6.96 5.05 22.26
C GLU A 207 5.65 4.85 21.46
N GLN A 208 5.41 5.68 20.45
CA GLN A 208 4.30 5.45 19.52
C GLN A 208 4.49 4.12 18.77
N THR A 209 3.41 3.33 18.69
CA THR A 209 3.49 1.98 18.12
C THR A 209 2.85 1.88 16.73
N ARG A 210 3.42 1.01 15.90
CA ARG A 210 2.89 0.71 14.56
C ARG A 210 2.88 -0.79 14.29
N ASP A 211 1.88 -1.23 13.55
CA ASP A 211 1.83 -2.54 12.92
C ASP A 211 2.46 -2.41 11.53
N PHE A 212 3.70 -2.89 11.41
CA PHE A 212 4.46 -2.83 10.17
C PHE A 212 4.27 -4.11 9.36
N THR A 213 4.03 -3.94 8.07
CA THR A 213 3.78 -5.05 7.15
C THR A 213 4.81 -5.06 6.04
N TYR A 214 5.63 -6.11 5.99
CA TYR A 214 6.58 -6.27 4.89
C TYR A 214 5.84 -6.45 3.57
N VAL A 215 6.36 -5.87 2.50
CA VAL A 215 5.66 -5.78 1.21
C VAL A 215 5.24 -7.13 0.64
N ARG A 216 6.00 -8.22 0.83
CA ARG A 216 5.60 -9.55 0.38
C ARG A 216 4.35 -10.09 1.08
N ASN A 217 4.13 -9.73 2.34
CA ASN A 217 2.88 -10.05 3.05
C ASN A 217 1.69 -9.31 2.43
N VAL A 218 1.89 -8.05 2.05
CA VAL A 218 0.87 -7.26 1.35
C VAL A 218 0.55 -7.84 -0.02
N VAL A 219 1.56 -8.26 -0.78
CA VAL A 219 1.40 -8.91 -2.08
C VAL A 219 0.59 -10.20 -1.94
N ASP A 220 0.95 -11.07 -0.98
CA ASP A 220 0.23 -12.35 -0.75
C ASP A 220 -1.23 -12.10 -0.41
N GLY A 221 -1.53 -11.21 0.56
CA GLY A 221 -2.91 -10.88 0.93
C GLY A 221 -3.71 -10.27 -0.23
N THR A 222 -3.08 -9.42 -1.03
CA THR A 222 -3.70 -8.79 -2.20
C THR A 222 -4.05 -9.81 -3.29
N LEU A 223 -3.14 -10.73 -3.61
CA LEU A 223 -3.37 -11.73 -4.63
C LEU A 223 -4.40 -12.79 -4.19
N ARG A 224 -4.42 -13.15 -2.90
CA ARG A 224 -5.50 -13.98 -2.34
C ARG A 224 -6.86 -13.29 -2.47
N ALA A 225 -6.94 -11.98 -2.26
CA ALA A 225 -8.17 -11.21 -2.44
C ALA A 225 -8.70 -11.22 -3.88
N CYS A 226 -7.84 -11.39 -4.90
CA CYS A 226 -8.26 -11.53 -6.29
C CYS A 226 -9.13 -12.76 -6.54
N THR A 227 -8.93 -13.85 -5.79
CA THR A 227 -9.59 -15.15 -6.09
C THR A 227 -10.49 -15.69 -4.97
N ALA A 228 -10.36 -15.17 -3.74
CA ALA A 228 -11.15 -15.62 -2.60
C ALA A 228 -12.64 -15.24 -2.74
N GLN A 229 -13.52 -16.23 -2.94
CA GLN A 229 -14.96 -16.00 -3.15
C GLN A 229 -15.66 -15.37 -1.93
N ARG A 230 -15.26 -15.77 -0.73
CA ARG A 230 -15.84 -15.25 0.53
C ARG A 230 -15.49 -13.78 0.80
N ALA A 231 -14.51 -13.22 0.07
CA ALA A 231 -14.03 -11.85 0.22
C ALA A 231 -14.82 -10.82 -0.60
N VAL A 232 -15.66 -11.26 -1.54
CA VAL A 232 -16.41 -10.37 -2.44
C VAL A 232 -17.30 -9.40 -1.67
N GLY A 233 -17.23 -8.11 -2.01
CA GLY A 233 -17.96 -7.03 -1.35
C GLY A 233 -17.45 -6.68 0.05
N ARG A 234 -16.32 -7.24 0.48
CA ARG A 234 -15.79 -7.04 1.84
C ARG A 234 -14.64 -6.04 1.87
N VAL A 235 -14.47 -5.46 3.06
CA VAL A 235 -13.26 -4.71 3.45
C VAL A 235 -12.47 -5.61 4.39
N ILE A 236 -11.15 -5.70 4.19
CA ILE A 236 -10.29 -6.63 4.90
C ILE A 236 -8.98 -5.94 5.27
N ASN A 237 -8.58 -6.02 6.53
CA ASN A 237 -7.26 -5.56 6.99
C ASN A 237 -6.18 -6.55 6.53
N VAL A 238 -5.12 -6.05 5.91
CA VAL A 238 -3.94 -6.84 5.55
C VAL A 238 -2.73 -6.24 6.26
N SER A 239 -2.28 -6.94 7.29
CA SER A 239 -1.19 -6.55 8.20
C SER A 239 -0.60 -7.77 8.91
N CYS A 240 0.28 -7.55 9.90
CA CYS A 240 0.86 -8.62 10.72
C CYS A 240 0.07 -8.88 12.02
N GLY A 241 -0.83 -7.99 12.44
CA GLY A 241 -1.59 -8.13 13.69
C GLY A 241 -0.77 -7.88 14.96
N SER A 242 0.46 -7.41 14.81
CA SER A 242 1.37 -7.09 15.91
C SER A 242 1.86 -5.65 15.81
N ARG A 243 2.29 -5.07 16.93
CA ARG A 243 2.80 -3.70 16.96
C ARG A 243 4.12 -3.59 17.71
N ILE A 244 4.94 -2.63 17.29
CA ILE A 244 6.24 -2.33 17.89
C ILE A 244 6.40 -0.82 18.05
N SER A 245 7.09 -0.34 19.11
CA SER A 245 7.42 1.07 19.27
C SER A 245 8.54 1.48 18.32
N LEU A 246 8.62 2.78 17.97
CA LEU A 246 9.70 3.28 17.11
C LEU A 246 11.07 3.11 17.76
N ASN A 247 11.16 3.20 19.10
CA ASN A 247 12.39 2.95 19.83
C ASN A 247 12.87 1.49 19.67
N ALA A 248 11.96 0.52 19.83
CA ALA A 248 12.29 -0.89 19.65
C ALA A 248 12.61 -1.22 18.19
N LEU A 249 11.85 -0.67 17.24
CA LEU A 249 12.11 -0.78 15.82
C LEU A 249 13.53 -0.27 15.46
N TYR A 250 13.87 0.92 15.93
CA TYR A 250 15.19 1.50 15.64
C TYR A 250 16.32 0.64 16.20
N ARG A 251 16.18 0.12 17.43
CA ARG A 251 17.17 -0.81 18.02
C ARG A 251 17.36 -2.04 17.13
N MET A 252 16.28 -2.69 16.69
CA MET A 252 16.37 -3.86 15.80
C MET A 252 17.11 -3.54 14.50
N MET A 253 16.84 -2.37 13.90
CA MET A 253 17.51 -1.96 12.65
C MET A 253 18.99 -1.63 12.89
N ARG A 254 19.31 -0.94 13.98
CA ARG A 254 20.69 -0.60 14.35
C ARG A 254 21.55 -1.84 14.59
N GLU A 255 21.02 -2.85 15.29
CA GLU A 255 21.71 -4.11 15.57
C GLU A 255 22.10 -4.85 14.28
N GLN A 256 21.29 -4.74 13.22
CA GLN A 256 21.59 -5.35 11.91
C GLN A 256 22.72 -4.65 11.17
N THR A 257 22.95 -3.36 11.38
CA THR A 257 24.02 -2.58 10.73
C THR A 257 25.32 -2.53 11.53
N ARG A 258 25.36 -3.08 12.75
CA ARG A 258 26.46 -2.92 13.70
C ARG A 258 26.82 -1.44 13.96
N GLY A 259 25.87 -0.55 13.70
CA GLY A 259 26.04 0.88 13.93
C GLY A 259 25.84 1.27 15.40
N ASP A 260 26.45 2.38 15.81
CA ASP A 260 26.37 2.97 17.15
C ASP A 260 25.58 4.30 17.20
N LEU A 261 25.01 4.73 16.08
CA LEU A 261 24.28 5.98 15.99
C LEU A 261 23.04 5.96 16.88
N GLU A 262 22.93 6.95 17.78
CA GLU A 262 21.72 7.19 18.56
C GLU A 262 20.77 8.12 17.79
N PRO A 263 19.43 7.91 17.90
CA PRO A 263 18.49 8.77 17.22
C PRO A 263 18.41 10.15 17.88
N ARG A 264 18.13 11.18 17.08
CA ARG A 264 17.75 12.50 17.59
C ARG A 264 16.25 12.55 17.81
N PHE A 265 15.81 12.98 18.99
CA PHE A 265 14.39 13.22 19.28
C PHE A 265 14.01 14.68 19.01
N THR A 266 12.79 14.89 18.49
CA THR A 266 12.23 16.21 18.23
C THR A 266 10.74 16.24 18.61
N ASP A 267 10.12 17.39 18.54
CA ASP A 267 8.69 17.55 18.86
C ASP A 267 7.80 16.57 18.08
N PRO A 268 6.70 16.09 18.68
CA PRO A 268 5.71 15.23 18.02
C PRO A 268 5.14 15.88 16.76
N ARG A 269 4.83 15.09 15.75
CA ARG A 269 4.13 15.56 14.56
C ARG A 269 2.65 15.77 14.85
N ILE A 270 2.11 16.92 14.48
CA ILE A 270 0.68 17.20 14.56
C ILE A 270 -0.08 16.21 13.66
N GLY A 271 -1.11 15.57 14.20
CA GLY A 271 -1.96 14.61 13.47
C GLY A 271 -1.38 13.20 13.33
N ASP A 272 -0.23 12.91 13.96
CA ASP A 272 0.28 11.54 13.99
C ASP A 272 -0.54 10.66 14.95
N VAL A 273 -0.91 9.46 14.50
CA VAL A 273 -1.65 8.48 15.30
C VAL A 273 -0.71 7.88 16.34
N ARG A 274 -1.11 7.85 17.63
CA ARG A 274 -0.25 7.31 18.71
C ARG A 274 0.00 5.82 18.50
N ASP A 275 -1.06 5.02 18.32
CA ASP A 275 -0.96 3.57 18.26
C ASP A 275 -1.76 2.99 17.08
N SER A 276 -1.17 2.01 16.40
CA SER A 276 -1.79 1.33 15.26
C SER A 276 -1.51 -0.16 15.32
N GLN A 277 -2.57 -0.97 15.33
CA GLN A 277 -2.54 -2.43 15.27
C GLN A 277 -3.78 -2.93 14.55
N ALA A 278 -3.64 -3.84 13.61
CA ALA A 278 -4.75 -4.46 12.90
C ALA A 278 -5.29 -5.70 13.64
N ASP A 279 -6.59 -5.89 13.61
CA ASP A 279 -7.18 -7.23 13.70
C ASP A 279 -7.11 -7.85 12.30
N ILE A 280 -6.49 -9.02 12.19
CA ILE A 280 -6.35 -9.77 10.92
C ILE A 280 -7.22 -11.03 10.88
N THR A 281 -8.14 -11.20 11.82
CA THR A 281 -9.03 -12.36 11.89
C THR A 281 -9.83 -12.53 10.60
N ARG A 282 -10.36 -11.43 10.06
CA ARG A 282 -11.11 -11.46 8.80
C ARG A 282 -10.23 -11.84 7.60
N ALA A 283 -8.97 -11.42 7.55
CA ALA A 283 -8.02 -11.85 6.52
C ALA A 283 -7.74 -13.34 6.60
N ARG A 284 -7.56 -13.88 7.81
CA ARG A 284 -7.40 -15.32 8.04
C ARG A 284 -8.61 -16.12 7.55
N GLU A 285 -9.79 -15.70 7.95
CA GLU A 285 -11.04 -16.42 7.66
C GLU A 285 -11.44 -16.35 6.18
N LEU A 286 -11.32 -15.18 5.54
CA LEU A 286 -11.83 -14.96 4.21
C LEU A 286 -10.80 -15.18 3.10
N LEU A 287 -9.52 -14.91 3.39
CA LEU A 287 -8.43 -15.04 2.42
C LEU A 287 -7.52 -16.27 2.68
N GLY A 288 -7.59 -16.88 3.85
CA GLY A 288 -6.59 -17.84 4.31
C GLY A 288 -5.21 -17.16 4.44
N TYR A 289 -5.19 -15.88 4.77
CA TYR A 289 -3.98 -15.09 4.88
C TYR A 289 -3.28 -15.28 6.22
N GLU A 290 -1.99 -15.52 6.17
CA GLU A 290 -1.07 -15.41 7.31
C GLU A 290 0.18 -14.66 6.85
N PRO A 291 0.76 -13.81 7.69
CA PRO A 291 2.04 -13.18 7.36
C PRO A 291 3.13 -14.22 7.09
N ILE A 292 3.69 -14.19 5.88
CA ILE A 292 4.70 -15.17 5.41
C ILE A 292 6.13 -14.73 5.69
N VAL A 293 6.34 -13.45 6.03
CA VAL A 293 7.64 -12.86 6.34
C VAL A 293 7.52 -12.13 7.68
N SER A 294 8.39 -12.45 8.65
CA SER A 294 8.45 -11.75 9.94
C SER A 294 8.93 -10.31 9.81
N LEU A 295 8.70 -9.48 10.83
CA LEU A 295 9.22 -8.12 10.87
C LEU A 295 10.75 -8.11 10.75
N GLU A 296 11.44 -8.95 11.52
CA GLU A 296 12.91 -9.05 11.55
C GLU A 296 13.50 -9.37 10.18
N GLU A 297 12.94 -10.40 9.52
CA GLU A 297 13.39 -10.79 8.18
C GLU A 297 13.06 -9.72 7.14
N GLY A 298 11.89 -9.08 7.21
CA GLY A 298 11.51 -7.97 6.35
C GLY A 298 12.45 -6.76 6.51
N LEU A 299 12.85 -6.45 7.74
CA LEU A 299 13.85 -5.41 8.02
C LEU A 299 15.19 -5.76 7.41
N ARG A 300 15.67 -6.99 7.60
CA ARG A 300 16.94 -7.48 7.04
C ARG A 300 16.97 -7.32 5.51
N LEU A 301 15.92 -7.77 4.83
CA LEU A 301 15.80 -7.65 3.37
C LEU A 301 15.73 -6.19 2.91
N THR A 302 15.07 -5.34 3.69
CA THR A 302 14.94 -3.91 3.38
C THR A 302 16.29 -3.21 3.56
N MET A 303 16.99 -3.45 4.65
CA MET A 303 18.31 -2.87 4.92
C MET A 303 19.32 -3.26 3.85
N ALA A 304 19.41 -4.56 3.50
CA ALA A 304 20.30 -5.04 2.45
C ALA A 304 20.03 -4.35 1.10
N TRP A 305 18.76 -4.08 0.77
CA TRP A 305 18.43 -3.33 -0.44
C TRP A 305 18.92 -1.88 -0.38
N PHE A 306 18.73 -1.18 0.75
CA PHE A 306 19.19 0.20 0.90
C PHE A 306 20.72 0.33 0.85
N GLU A 307 21.46 -0.65 1.35
CA GLU A 307 22.92 -0.70 1.24
C GLU A 307 23.38 -0.73 -0.23
N THR A 308 22.67 -1.47 -1.11
CA THR A 308 22.97 -1.49 -2.55
C THR A 308 22.65 -0.18 -3.27
N GLN A 309 21.83 0.70 -2.69
CA GLN A 309 21.46 1.99 -3.29
C GLN A 309 22.36 3.15 -2.79
N ALA A 310 23.16 2.92 -1.74
CA ALA A 310 24.04 3.93 -1.15
C ALA A 310 25.43 3.99 -1.80
N VAL A 311 25.73 3.12 -2.76
CA VAL A 311 27.01 3.02 -3.48
C VAL A 311 27.05 3.90 -4.72
#